data_4d3ddb963375af3df21a70208acbdf97
#
_entry.id   4d3ddb963375af3df21a70208acbdf97
#
_cell.length_a   1.000
_cell.length_b   1.000
_cell.length_c   1.000
_cell.angle_alpha   90.00
_cell.angle_beta   90.00
_cell.angle_gamma   90.00
#
_symmetry.space_group_name_H-M   'P 1'
#
loop_
_entity.id
_entity.type
_entity.pdbx_description
1 polymer ?
#
loop_
_entity_poly.entity_id
_entity_poly.type
_entity_poly.pdbx_seq_one_letter_code
_entity_poly.pdbx_strand_id
1 'polypeptide(L)'
;MFFAALLNCLRAASRYNGPMRDESIQFLERLVNTPSPSGHEAPGQRVWLDYVTPFADDTFSDAYGNTVAVLNKGGSPRLMLAAHADEISMVVNFINKQGFLYVRKMGGIDPAITKAQRVVIHTKNGPVKGVVGNVAPHLTKNDPDRKLPKMEDLFVDIGVDSRKQAERLVRVGDPITLSDQFDLLRGDLAVARAFDNRVGTFAVAEALRQLSEEKKKLQAEVMAVSNIMEEVGLLGARQIAYTLKPDVALVVDVTHATDYPTVNQQQHGDIKLGKGPSLTRGGCNHPEVVARLEALAESRKIKLQFEASSNNTGTDTDVIFWTRGGIPSALISLPNRYMHSPVEIVSLKDLAQIPQLMAAFARSLKKGEEFKVKI
;
A
#
# COMPACT_ATOMS: atom_id res chain seq x y z
N MET A 1 -29.78 22.09 16.13
CA MET A 1 -29.35 21.20 17.22
C MET A 1 -29.44 19.71 16.85
N PHE A 2 -30.50 19.23 16.22
CA PHE A 2 -30.64 17.80 15.83
C PHE A 2 -29.62 17.29 14.83
N PHE A 3 -29.15 18.06 13.85
CA PHE A 3 -28.19 17.64 12.84
C PHE A 3 -26.78 17.49 13.38
N ALA A 4 -26.35 18.29 14.34
CA ALA A 4 -25.04 18.16 14.98
C ALA A 4 -24.97 16.95 15.93
N ALA A 5 -26.10 16.60 16.57
CA ALA A 5 -26.24 15.41 17.40
C ALA A 5 -26.22 14.13 16.55
N LEU A 6 -26.81 14.14 15.36
CA LEU A 6 -26.82 13.00 14.44
C LEU A 6 -25.42 12.73 13.87
N LEU A 7 -24.66 13.78 13.51
CA LEU A 7 -23.26 13.66 13.05
C LEU A 7 -22.32 13.19 14.17
N ASN A 8 -22.55 13.63 15.42
CA ASN A 8 -21.80 13.10 16.58
C ASN A 8 -22.22 11.67 16.93
N CYS A 9 -23.49 11.28 16.73
CA CYS A 9 -23.94 9.90 16.94
C CYS A 9 -23.36 8.95 15.88
N LEU A 10 -23.23 9.36 14.63
CA LEU A 10 -22.60 8.59 13.57
C LEU A 10 -21.07 8.46 13.78
N ARG A 11 -20.39 9.49 14.32
CA ARG A 11 -18.99 9.41 14.74
C ARG A 11 -18.76 8.61 16.04
N ALA A 12 -19.76 8.48 16.89
CA ALA A 12 -19.68 7.66 18.11
C ALA A 12 -19.91 6.16 17.87
N ALA A 13 -20.37 5.78 16.65
CA ALA A 13 -20.83 4.41 16.37
C ALA A 13 -19.75 3.47 15.84
N SER A 14 -18.49 3.89 15.66
CA SER A 14 -17.43 2.97 15.21
C SER A 14 -16.08 3.25 15.87
N ARG A 15 -16.00 3.06 17.20
CA ARG A 15 -14.69 2.87 17.81
C ARG A 15 -14.22 1.46 17.45
N TYR A 16 -13.05 1.37 16.84
CA TYR A 16 -12.38 0.08 16.66
C TYR A 16 -12.06 -0.53 18.02
N ASN A 17 -12.59 -1.71 18.32
CA ASN A 17 -12.37 -2.44 19.58
C ASN A 17 -11.41 -3.63 19.39
N GLY A 18 -10.57 -3.59 18.37
CA GLY A 18 -9.64 -4.67 18.06
C GLY A 18 -8.27 -4.54 18.73
N PRO A 19 -7.29 -5.36 18.33
CA PRO A 19 -5.99 -5.48 19.00
C PRO A 19 -5.00 -4.35 18.73
N MET A 20 -5.30 -3.39 17.85
CA MET A 20 -4.42 -2.24 17.57
C MET A 20 -4.68 -1.10 18.55
N ARG A 21 -3.63 -0.35 18.90
CA ARG A 21 -3.71 0.85 19.73
C ARG A 21 -4.44 1.97 18.98
N ASP A 22 -5.06 2.88 19.70
CA ASP A 22 -5.76 4.04 19.11
C ASP A 22 -4.80 4.90 18.27
N GLU A 23 -3.57 5.13 18.74
CA GLU A 23 -2.56 5.90 17.99
C GLU A 23 -2.16 5.20 16.68
N SER A 24 -2.13 3.87 16.69
CA SER A 24 -1.83 3.09 15.48
C SER A 24 -2.96 3.20 14.46
N ILE A 25 -4.23 3.18 14.91
CA ILE A 25 -5.39 3.41 14.01
C ILE A 25 -5.37 4.83 13.45
N GLN A 26 -5.12 5.84 14.27
CA GLN A 26 -5.01 7.24 13.83
C GLN A 26 -3.87 7.43 12.82
N PHE A 27 -2.74 6.75 13.02
CA PHE A 27 -1.63 6.75 12.06
C PHE A 27 -2.05 6.10 10.73
N LEU A 28 -2.70 4.92 10.77
CA LEU A 28 -3.20 4.24 9.58
C LEU A 28 -4.18 5.14 8.80
N GLU A 29 -5.17 5.69 9.48
CA GLU A 29 -6.15 6.60 8.88
C GLU A 29 -5.47 7.82 8.23
N ARG A 30 -4.54 8.47 8.94
CA ARG A 30 -3.79 9.61 8.42
C ARG A 30 -2.94 9.21 7.20
N LEU A 31 -2.29 8.05 7.24
CA LEU A 31 -1.43 7.55 6.17
C LEU A 31 -2.24 7.24 4.91
N VAL A 32 -3.35 6.51 5.05
CA VAL A 32 -4.25 6.13 3.94
C VAL A 32 -4.93 7.36 3.33
N ASN A 33 -5.37 8.32 4.16
CA ASN A 33 -6.03 9.54 3.70
C ASN A 33 -5.08 10.57 3.08
N THR A 34 -3.75 10.41 3.26
CA THR A 34 -2.77 11.30 2.64
C THR A 34 -2.47 10.85 1.22
N PRO A 35 -2.76 11.65 0.18
CA PRO A 35 -2.50 11.28 -1.19
C PRO A 35 -1.00 11.07 -1.46
N SER A 36 -0.68 10.00 -2.18
CA SER A 36 0.69 9.68 -2.60
C SER A 36 0.67 8.95 -3.95
N PRO A 37 0.16 9.56 -5.00
CA PRO A 37 0.22 8.96 -6.34
C PRO A 37 1.68 8.69 -6.74
N SER A 38 1.91 7.63 -7.51
CA SER A 38 3.25 7.21 -7.95
C SER A 38 4.06 8.40 -8.51
N GLY A 39 5.29 8.57 -8.03
CA GLY A 39 6.15 9.71 -8.36
C GLY A 39 5.83 11.01 -7.61
N HIS A 40 4.85 11.00 -6.70
CA HIS A 40 4.44 12.15 -5.89
C HIS A 40 4.20 11.77 -4.42
N GLU A 41 4.94 10.80 -3.90
CA GLU A 41 4.76 10.17 -2.58
C GLU A 41 5.18 11.05 -1.40
N ALA A 42 5.87 12.16 -1.64
CA ALA A 42 6.44 13.00 -0.59
C ALA A 42 5.46 13.39 0.54
N PRO A 43 4.16 13.65 0.32
CA PRO A 43 3.22 13.89 1.42
C PRO A 43 3.04 12.69 2.35
N GLY A 44 2.84 11.49 1.80
CA GLY A 44 2.71 10.23 2.57
C GLY A 44 4.00 9.86 3.28
N GLN A 45 5.15 10.04 2.61
CA GLN A 45 6.47 9.80 3.19
C GLN A 45 6.75 10.69 4.41
N ARG A 46 6.31 11.95 4.40
CA ARG A 46 6.40 12.82 5.59
C ARG A 46 5.55 12.28 6.76
N VAL A 47 4.32 11.85 6.49
CA VAL A 47 3.46 11.23 7.51
C VAL A 47 4.12 9.99 8.11
N TRP A 48 4.75 9.17 7.26
CA TRP A 48 5.43 7.95 7.70
C TRP A 48 6.67 8.28 8.53
N LEU A 49 7.53 9.21 8.09
CA LEU A 49 8.71 9.68 8.81
C LEU A 49 8.36 10.26 10.17
N ASP A 50 7.35 11.14 10.23
CA ASP A 50 6.88 11.72 11.50
C ASP A 50 6.54 10.65 12.53
N TYR A 51 5.95 9.53 12.05
CA TYR A 51 5.58 8.42 12.93
C TYR A 51 6.77 7.57 13.37
N VAL A 52 7.68 7.21 12.48
CA VAL A 52 8.77 6.26 12.79
C VAL A 52 9.97 6.91 13.49
N THR A 53 10.21 8.21 13.30
CA THR A 53 11.39 8.91 13.83
C THR A 53 11.59 8.70 15.35
N PRO A 54 10.56 8.75 16.20
CA PRO A 54 10.74 8.50 17.65
C PRO A 54 11.23 7.09 18.00
N PHE A 55 11.12 6.13 17.09
CA PHE A 55 11.44 4.72 17.31
C PHE A 55 12.76 4.29 16.67
N ALA A 56 13.38 5.16 15.88
CA ALA A 56 14.59 4.87 15.10
C ALA A 56 15.86 5.49 15.71
N ASP A 57 17.00 4.91 15.40
CA ASP A 57 18.32 5.52 15.67
C ASP A 57 18.70 6.57 14.63
N ASP A 58 18.19 6.38 13.40
CA ASP A 58 18.50 7.22 12.25
C ASP A 58 17.34 7.15 11.26
N THR A 59 17.07 8.26 10.57
CA THR A 59 16.10 8.33 9.48
C THR A 59 16.65 9.16 8.34
N PHE A 60 16.40 8.73 7.11
CA PHE A 60 16.82 9.47 5.92
C PHE A 60 15.91 9.15 4.73
N SER A 61 16.01 9.96 3.69
CA SER A 61 15.42 9.70 2.38
C SER A 61 16.50 9.75 1.31
N ASP A 62 16.34 8.94 0.26
CA ASP A 62 17.19 9.05 -0.92
C ASP A 62 16.75 10.20 -1.86
N ALA A 63 17.47 10.35 -2.98
CA ALA A 63 17.21 11.42 -3.94
C ALA A 63 15.82 11.35 -4.62
N TYR A 64 15.16 10.19 -4.63
CA TYR A 64 13.84 10.00 -5.23
C TYR A 64 12.71 9.90 -4.21
N GLY A 65 13.02 9.83 -2.92
CA GLY A 65 12.04 9.84 -1.85
C GLY A 65 11.75 8.47 -1.24
N ASN A 66 12.52 7.41 -1.54
CA ASN A 66 12.52 6.22 -0.69
C ASN A 66 12.93 6.63 0.71
N THR A 67 12.20 6.20 1.71
CA THR A 67 12.37 6.65 3.08
C THR A 67 12.73 5.48 3.98
N VAL A 68 13.73 5.67 4.83
CA VAL A 68 14.34 4.62 5.66
C VAL A 68 14.40 5.07 7.13
N ALA A 69 14.02 4.16 8.02
CA ALA A 69 14.25 4.28 9.45
C ALA A 69 15.09 3.10 9.94
N VAL A 70 16.22 3.38 10.60
CA VAL A 70 17.19 2.38 11.05
C VAL A 70 17.10 2.20 12.56
N LEU A 71 17.03 0.95 13.01
CA LEU A 71 17.07 0.57 14.42
C LEU A 71 18.21 -0.42 14.66
N ASN A 72 18.92 -0.28 15.78
CA ASN A 72 20.10 -1.05 16.15
C ASN A 72 21.22 -0.94 15.10
N LYS A 73 21.57 0.31 14.74
CA LYS A 73 22.57 0.66 13.73
C LYS A 73 23.92 -0.02 14.03
N GLY A 74 24.47 -0.71 13.02
CA GLY A 74 25.70 -1.50 13.13
C GLY A 74 25.48 -2.93 13.63
N GLY A 75 24.25 -3.35 13.86
CA GLY A 75 23.88 -4.75 14.10
C GLY A 75 24.08 -5.66 12.89
N SER A 76 24.06 -6.98 13.10
CA SER A 76 24.20 -7.96 12.03
C SER A 76 23.34 -9.20 12.33
N PRO A 77 22.67 -9.81 11.33
CA PRO A 77 22.58 -9.37 9.93
C PRO A 77 21.79 -8.09 9.75
N ARG A 78 21.87 -7.51 8.54
CA ARG A 78 21.07 -6.33 8.13
C ARG A 78 19.75 -6.82 7.56
N LEU A 79 18.68 -6.57 8.29
CA LEU A 79 17.32 -6.94 7.89
C LEU A 79 16.60 -5.73 7.27
N MET A 80 16.13 -5.88 6.05
CA MET A 80 15.23 -4.90 5.41
C MET A 80 13.79 -5.34 5.59
N LEU A 81 12.95 -4.44 6.11
CA LEU A 81 11.48 -4.55 6.13
C LEU A 81 10.95 -3.54 5.14
N ALA A 82 10.28 -3.95 4.09
CA ALA A 82 9.93 -3.08 2.97
C ALA A 82 8.44 -3.16 2.59
N ALA A 83 7.89 -2.03 2.18
CA ALA A 83 6.58 -1.89 1.55
C ALA A 83 6.52 -0.58 0.76
N HIS A 84 5.63 -0.49 -0.25
CA HIS A 84 5.52 0.71 -1.05
C HIS A 84 4.51 1.72 -0.53
N ALA A 85 4.83 3.00 -0.77
CA ALA A 85 4.06 4.16 -0.32
C ALA A 85 3.14 4.72 -1.40
N ASP A 86 3.34 4.38 -2.65
CA ASP A 86 2.55 4.90 -3.74
C ASP A 86 1.19 4.20 -3.88
N GLU A 87 0.34 4.81 -4.63
CA GLU A 87 -1.01 4.35 -4.96
C GLU A 87 -1.31 4.56 -6.43
N ILE A 88 -2.15 3.69 -7.02
CA ILE A 88 -2.69 3.86 -8.36
C ILE A 88 -3.40 5.21 -8.48
N SER A 89 -3.27 5.83 -9.65
CA SER A 89 -3.76 7.18 -9.85
C SER A 89 -3.90 7.52 -11.34
N MET A 90 -4.14 8.78 -11.62
CA MET A 90 -4.13 9.34 -12.97
C MET A 90 -3.25 10.58 -13.01
N VAL A 91 -2.92 11.03 -14.21
CA VAL A 91 -2.19 12.28 -14.44
C VAL A 91 -2.87 13.07 -15.55
N VAL A 92 -2.92 14.40 -15.40
CA VAL A 92 -3.44 15.31 -16.45
C VAL A 92 -2.53 15.21 -17.67
N ASN A 93 -3.09 14.77 -18.80
CA ASN A 93 -2.36 14.61 -20.05
C ASN A 93 -2.63 15.75 -21.05
N PHE A 94 -3.87 16.24 -21.08
CA PHE A 94 -4.28 17.26 -22.04
C PHE A 94 -5.48 18.07 -21.52
N ILE A 95 -5.54 19.36 -21.84
CA ILE A 95 -6.66 20.25 -21.51
C ILE A 95 -7.29 20.72 -22.81
N ASN A 96 -8.58 20.44 -23.03
CA ASN A 96 -9.27 20.82 -24.25
C ASN A 96 -9.71 22.31 -24.24
N LYS A 97 -10.28 22.78 -25.34
CA LYS A 97 -10.73 24.18 -25.48
C LYS A 97 -11.80 24.58 -24.46
N GLN A 98 -12.64 23.62 -24.06
CA GLN A 98 -13.73 23.80 -23.10
C GLN A 98 -13.28 23.68 -21.63
N GLY A 99 -12.02 23.31 -21.36
CA GLY A 99 -11.49 23.19 -20.01
C GLY A 99 -11.55 21.79 -19.40
N PHE A 100 -12.04 20.78 -20.12
CA PHE A 100 -12.01 19.39 -19.67
C PHE A 100 -10.58 18.82 -19.70
N LEU A 101 -10.23 18.05 -18.66
CA LEU A 101 -8.91 17.44 -18.53
C LEU A 101 -8.95 15.98 -19.02
N TYR A 102 -8.18 15.65 -20.03
CA TYR A 102 -7.95 14.26 -20.44
C TYR A 102 -6.78 13.69 -19.66
N VAL A 103 -6.88 12.40 -19.31
CA VAL A 103 -5.98 11.78 -18.32
C VAL A 103 -5.26 10.57 -18.88
N ARG A 104 -4.14 10.19 -18.24
CA ARG A 104 -3.48 8.90 -18.38
C ARG A 104 -3.47 8.18 -17.06
N LYS A 105 -3.47 6.86 -17.09
CA LYS A 105 -3.31 6.04 -15.89
C LYS A 105 -1.87 6.06 -15.37
N MET A 106 -1.74 5.96 -14.06
CA MET A 106 -0.51 5.67 -13.33
C MET A 106 -0.81 4.43 -12.48
N GLY A 107 -0.14 3.31 -12.79
CA GLY A 107 -0.45 2.01 -12.20
C GLY A 107 -1.67 1.31 -12.81
N GLY A 108 -2.20 0.35 -12.08
CA GLY A 108 -3.23 -0.59 -12.53
C GLY A 108 -4.68 -0.12 -12.41
N ILE A 109 -4.97 1.19 -12.51
CA ILE A 109 -6.33 1.72 -12.38
C ILE A 109 -7.25 1.28 -13.54
N ASP A 110 -8.45 0.80 -13.20
CA ASP A 110 -9.48 0.37 -14.16
C ASP A 110 -10.34 1.57 -14.62
N PRO A 111 -10.40 1.86 -15.94
CA PRO A 111 -11.24 2.92 -16.48
C PRO A 111 -12.73 2.75 -16.18
N ALA A 112 -13.21 1.52 -16.08
CA ALA A 112 -14.64 1.24 -15.87
C ALA A 112 -15.11 1.71 -14.47
N ILE A 113 -14.32 1.50 -13.43
CA ILE A 113 -14.63 1.94 -12.07
C ILE A 113 -14.25 3.41 -11.82
N THR A 114 -13.37 3.97 -12.62
CA THR A 114 -12.95 5.38 -12.54
C THR A 114 -14.03 6.32 -13.03
N LYS A 115 -14.85 5.87 -13.97
CA LYS A 115 -15.96 6.63 -14.55
C LYS A 115 -16.99 7.03 -13.48
N ALA A 116 -17.45 8.29 -13.53
CA ALA A 116 -18.40 8.86 -12.56
C ALA A 116 -17.87 9.04 -11.13
N GLN A 117 -16.56 8.90 -10.90
CA GLN A 117 -15.95 9.12 -9.60
C GLN A 117 -15.64 10.59 -9.33
N ARG A 118 -15.60 10.95 -8.05
CA ARG A 118 -15.01 12.22 -7.58
C ARG A 118 -13.51 12.06 -7.49
N VAL A 119 -12.80 13.11 -7.87
CA VAL A 119 -11.34 13.13 -7.90
C VAL A 119 -10.76 14.40 -7.29
N VAL A 120 -9.50 14.32 -6.91
CA VAL A 120 -8.71 15.46 -6.46
C VAL A 120 -7.46 15.56 -7.34
N ILE A 121 -7.28 16.71 -7.97
CA ILE A 121 -6.06 17.04 -8.73
C ILE A 121 -5.10 17.73 -7.75
N HIS A 122 -3.91 17.19 -7.60
CA HIS A 122 -2.89 17.71 -6.68
C HIS A 122 -1.97 18.69 -7.41
N THR A 123 -2.20 19.98 -7.20
CA THR A 123 -1.46 21.04 -7.88
C THR A 123 -0.49 21.74 -6.92
N LYS A 124 0.47 22.47 -7.48
CA LYS A 124 1.41 23.28 -6.66
C LYS A 124 0.73 24.36 -5.80
N ASN A 125 -0.48 24.76 -6.16
CA ASN A 125 -1.25 25.80 -5.47
C ASN A 125 -2.30 25.22 -4.51
N GLY A 126 -2.30 23.88 -4.32
CA GLY A 126 -3.25 23.16 -3.49
C GLY A 126 -4.18 22.26 -4.31
N PRO A 127 -5.05 21.49 -3.63
CA PRO A 127 -5.93 20.52 -4.28
C PRO A 127 -7.07 21.20 -5.04
N VAL A 128 -7.35 20.69 -6.25
CA VAL A 128 -8.51 21.08 -7.06
C VAL A 128 -9.46 19.90 -7.15
N LYS A 129 -10.73 20.10 -6.80
CA LYS A 129 -11.76 19.05 -6.89
C LYS A 129 -12.26 18.93 -8.33
N GLY A 130 -12.55 17.70 -8.76
CA GLY A 130 -13.14 17.40 -10.05
C GLY A 130 -14.01 16.15 -10.02
N VAL A 131 -14.65 15.86 -11.14
CA VAL A 131 -15.42 14.63 -11.35
C VAL A 131 -15.05 14.01 -12.69
N VAL A 132 -14.93 12.69 -12.73
CA VAL A 132 -14.76 11.98 -14.00
C VAL A 132 -16.12 11.94 -14.70
N GLY A 133 -16.20 12.50 -15.91
CA GLY A 133 -17.46 12.62 -16.65
C GLY A 133 -18.06 11.27 -17.03
N ASN A 134 -19.37 11.26 -17.18
CA ASN A 134 -20.14 10.12 -17.68
C ASN A 134 -21.31 10.59 -18.53
N VAL A 135 -21.56 9.88 -19.63
CA VAL A 135 -22.74 10.12 -20.46
C VAL A 135 -23.95 9.42 -19.83
N ALA A 136 -25.04 10.16 -19.64
CA ALA A 136 -26.26 9.63 -19.04
C ALA A 136 -26.83 8.45 -19.86
N PRO A 137 -27.40 7.41 -19.22
CA PRO A 137 -27.98 6.27 -19.93
C PRO A 137 -29.04 6.65 -20.95
N HIS A 138 -29.80 7.74 -20.71
CA HIS A 138 -30.82 8.23 -21.62
C HIS A 138 -30.27 8.69 -22.99
N LEU A 139 -29.01 9.13 -23.03
CA LEU A 139 -28.32 9.55 -24.24
C LEU A 139 -27.59 8.41 -24.96
N THR A 140 -27.48 7.24 -24.29
CA THR A 140 -26.82 6.03 -24.81
C THR A 140 -27.79 4.87 -25.00
N LYS A 141 -29.11 5.12 -24.92
CA LYS A 141 -30.13 4.10 -25.19
C LYS A 141 -29.93 3.51 -26.58
N ASN A 142 -29.85 2.18 -26.64
CA ASN A 142 -29.76 1.42 -27.90
C ASN A 142 -28.38 1.47 -28.60
N ASP A 143 -27.31 1.76 -27.90
CA ASP A 143 -25.97 1.47 -28.43
C ASP A 143 -25.62 0.00 -28.17
N PRO A 144 -25.82 -0.93 -29.12
CA PRO A 144 -25.48 -2.34 -28.93
C PRO A 144 -23.96 -2.58 -28.85
N ASP A 145 -23.17 -1.58 -29.29
CA ASP A 145 -21.70 -1.61 -29.32
C ASP A 145 -21.07 -0.89 -28.14
N ARG A 146 -21.82 -0.63 -27.06
CA ARG A 146 -21.30 0.02 -25.86
C ARG A 146 -20.12 -0.75 -25.26
N LYS A 147 -18.93 -0.36 -25.61
CA LYS A 147 -17.67 -0.92 -25.13
C LYS A 147 -17.35 -0.43 -23.70
N LEU A 148 -16.53 -1.21 -23.01
CA LEU A 148 -15.91 -0.74 -21.77
C LEU A 148 -15.10 0.53 -22.06
N PRO A 149 -15.14 1.56 -21.21
CA PRO A 149 -14.40 2.78 -21.42
C PRO A 149 -12.90 2.48 -21.43
N LYS A 150 -12.16 3.19 -22.29
CA LYS A 150 -10.71 3.24 -22.21
C LYS A 150 -10.29 4.49 -21.45
N MET A 151 -9.08 4.50 -20.90
CA MET A 151 -8.59 5.64 -20.14
C MET A 151 -8.53 6.93 -20.97
N GLU A 152 -8.16 6.81 -22.25
CA GLU A 152 -8.13 7.95 -23.18
C GLU A 152 -9.50 8.57 -23.51
N ASP A 153 -10.59 7.84 -23.24
CA ASP A 153 -11.96 8.33 -23.43
C ASP A 153 -12.49 9.08 -22.20
N LEU A 154 -11.79 8.97 -21.06
CA LEU A 154 -12.18 9.62 -19.83
C LEU A 154 -11.71 11.08 -19.78
N PHE A 155 -12.53 11.91 -19.19
CA PHE A 155 -12.20 13.30 -18.91
C PHE A 155 -12.65 13.71 -17.52
N VAL A 156 -11.92 14.65 -16.93
CA VAL A 156 -12.25 15.26 -15.64
C VAL A 156 -12.82 16.64 -15.86
N ASP A 157 -13.97 16.90 -15.26
CA ASP A 157 -14.61 18.21 -15.19
C ASP A 157 -14.26 18.87 -13.86
N ILE A 158 -13.71 20.08 -13.90
CA ILE A 158 -13.35 20.90 -12.75
C ILE A 158 -14.20 22.17 -12.63
N GLY A 159 -15.31 22.27 -13.41
CA GLY A 159 -16.28 23.37 -13.35
C GLY A 159 -15.80 24.67 -13.99
N VAL A 160 -15.07 24.61 -15.09
CA VAL A 160 -14.59 25.78 -15.84
C VAL A 160 -15.08 25.75 -17.28
N ASP A 161 -15.16 26.92 -17.94
CA ASP A 161 -15.74 27.07 -19.28
C ASP A 161 -14.69 27.13 -20.41
N SER A 162 -13.42 27.20 -20.06
CA SER A 162 -12.35 27.34 -21.08
C SER A 162 -11.02 26.79 -20.61
N ARG A 163 -10.20 26.41 -21.60
CA ARG A 163 -8.81 26.01 -21.39
C ARG A 163 -8.02 27.03 -20.55
N LYS A 164 -8.19 28.33 -20.85
CA LYS A 164 -7.47 29.40 -20.13
C LYS A 164 -7.83 29.44 -18.63
N GLN A 165 -9.08 29.14 -18.27
CA GLN A 165 -9.49 29.04 -16.86
C GLN A 165 -8.90 27.80 -16.23
N ALA A 166 -8.95 26.63 -16.91
CA ALA A 166 -8.36 25.40 -16.42
C ALA A 166 -6.86 25.53 -16.15
N GLU A 167 -6.09 26.10 -17.10
CA GLU A 167 -4.63 26.30 -17.00
C GLU A 167 -4.18 27.23 -15.87
N ARG A 168 -5.09 28.04 -15.31
CA ARG A 168 -4.82 28.83 -14.09
C ARG A 168 -4.86 27.97 -12.83
N LEU A 169 -5.57 26.85 -12.86
CA LEU A 169 -5.82 25.98 -11.71
C LEU A 169 -4.93 24.73 -11.77
N VAL A 170 -4.80 24.11 -12.95
CA VAL A 170 -4.13 22.82 -13.15
C VAL A 170 -3.16 22.87 -14.32
N ARG A 171 -2.20 21.95 -14.35
CA ARG A 171 -1.22 21.80 -15.42
C ARG A 171 -1.17 20.36 -15.93
N VAL A 172 -0.74 20.19 -17.16
CA VAL A 172 -0.32 18.87 -17.64
C VAL A 172 0.78 18.32 -16.73
N GLY A 173 0.64 17.07 -16.30
CA GLY A 173 1.52 16.42 -15.33
C GLY A 173 1.06 16.49 -13.88
N ASP A 174 0.03 17.26 -13.53
CA ASP A 174 -0.52 17.23 -12.17
C ASP A 174 -1.21 15.88 -11.91
N PRO A 175 -0.89 15.18 -10.80
CA PRO A 175 -1.47 13.88 -10.49
C PRO A 175 -2.89 14.01 -9.93
N ILE A 176 -3.68 12.94 -10.10
CA ILE A 176 -5.09 12.89 -9.74
C ILE A 176 -5.37 11.61 -8.97
N THR A 177 -5.93 11.72 -7.76
CA THR A 177 -6.40 10.57 -6.98
C THR A 177 -7.92 10.51 -6.92
N LEU A 178 -8.46 9.33 -6.69
CA LEU A 178 -9.84 9.15 -6.26
C LEU A 178 -10.04 9.81 -4.87
N SER A 179 -11.24 10.24 -4.53
CA SER A 179 -11.48 11.07 -3.34
C SER A 179 -11.93 10.30 -2.10
N ASP A 180 -12.02 8.97 -2.20
CA ASP A 180 -12.49 8.11 -1.12
C ASP A 180 -11.49 8.10 0.04
N GLN A 181 -12.01 7.94 1.26
CA GLN A 181 -11.23 8.01 2.48
C GLN A 181 -11.44 6.74 3.32
N PHE A 182 -10.67 6.62 4.38
CA PHE A 182 -10.76 5.55 5.35
C PHE A 182 -12.08 5.60 6.13
N ASP A 183 -12.79 4.46 6.17
CA ASP A 183 -13.96 4.25 7.01
C ASP A 183 -13.94 2.86 7.65
N LEU A 184 -14.46 2.76 8.89
CA LEU A 184 -14.66 1.48 9.55
C LEU A 184 -16.00 0.87 9.11
N LEU A 185 -15.97 -0.39 8.73
CA LEU A 185 -17.15 -1.20 8.49
C LEU A 185 -17.54 -1.99 9.74
N ARG A 186 -18.30 -3.08 9.60
CA ARG A 186 -18.66 -3.94 10.72
C ARG A 186 -17.51 -4.83 11.16
N GLY A 187 -17.40 -5.05 12.47
CA GLY A 187 -16.37 -5.92 13.06
C GLY A 187 -15.00 -5.27 13.01
N ASP A 188 -14.07 -5.97 12.39
CA ASP A 188 -12.68 -5.54 12.22
C ASP A 188 -12.36 -5.13 10.77
N LEU A 189 -13.38 -4.93 9.94
CA LEU A 189 -13.20 -4.54 8.56
C LEU A 189 -13.12 -3.02 8.41
N ALA A 190 -12.21 -2.58 7.56
CA ALA A 190 -12.10 -1.20 7.12
C ALA A 190 -12.18 -1.12 5.60
N VAL A 191 -12.65 0.01 5.08
CA VAL A 191 -12.69 0.33 3.66
C VAL A 191 -11.96 1.63 3.41
N ALA A 192 -11.19 1.67 2.32
CA ALA A 192 -10.53 2.88 1.84
C ALA A 192 -10.04 2.66 0.40
N ARG A 193 -9.61 3.75 -0.25
CA ARG A 193 -8.65 3.64 -1.34
C ARG A 193 -7.24 3.40 -0.76
N ALA A 194 -6.33 2.90 -1.56
CA ALA A 194 -4.90 2.84 -1.24
C ALA A 194 -4.53 2.05 0.04
N PHE A 195 -5.32 1.04 0.45
CA PHE A 195 -4.77 0.03 1.33
C PHE A 195 -3.59 -0.67 0.66
N ASP A 196 -3.68 -0.84 -0.64
CA ASP A 196 -2.55 -1.11 -1.52
C ASP A 196 -1.69 0.16 -1.70
N ASN A 197 -0.47 0.27 -1.13
CA ASN A 197 0.03 -0.64 -0.06
C ASN A 197 0.41 0.16 1.21
N ARG A 198 -0.48 1.10 1.60
CA ARG A 198 -0.34 1.87 2.85
C ARG A 198 -0.40 0.97 4.07
N VAL A 199 -1.11 -0.17 3.98
CA VAL A 199 -1.13 -1.16 5.05
C VAL A 199 0.23 -1.82 5.23
N GLY A 200 0.98 -2.01 4.16
CA GLY A 200 2.35 -2.52 4.21
C GLY A 200 3.29 -1.53 4.87
N THR A 201 3.29 -0.26 4.43
CA THR A 201 4.12 0.78 5.07
C THR A 201 3.74 1.02 6.53
N PHE A 202 2.45 0.92 6.88
CA PHE A 202 1.97 0.89 8.26
C PHE A 202 2.55 -0.30 9.04
N ALA A 203 2.50 -1.51 8.47
CA ALA A 203 2.99 -2.72 9.13
C ALA A 203 4.50 -2.67 9.40
N VAL A 204 5.27 -2.14 8.45
CA VAL A 204 6.73 -1.91 8.59
C VAL A 204 7.01 -0.92 9.73
N ALA A 205 6.27 0.19 9.80
CA ALA A 205 6.41 1.19 10.84
C ALA A 205 6.06 0.63 12.23
N GLU A 206 4.97 -0.12 12.34
CA GLU A 206 4.56 -0.76 13.59
C GLU A 206 5.52 -1.87 14.05
N ALA A 207 6.12 -2.61 13.11
CA ALA A 207 7.16 -3.57 13.42
C ALA A 207 8.39 -2.87 14.04
N LEU A 208 8.84 -1.76 13.46
CA LEU A 208 9.94 -0.96 14.00
C LEU A 208 9.61 -0.44 15.40
N ARG A 209 8.41 0.11 15.60
CA ARG A 209 7.94 0.55 16.93
C ARG A 209 7.99 -0.57 17.97
N GLN A 210 7.44 -1.75 17.65
CA GLN A 210 7.47 -2.92 18.56
C GLN A 210 8.90 -3.41 18.87
N LEU A 211 9.82 -3.25 17.93
CA LEU A 211 11.23 -3.62 18.11
C LEU A 211 11.96 -2.59 18.97
N SER A 212 11.62 -1.32 18.87
CA SER A 212 12.25 -0.25 19.66
C SER A 212 12.04 -0.42 21.15
N GLU A 213 10.91 -0.99 21.59
CA GLU A 213 10.59 -1.28 22.99
C GLU A 213 11.57 -2.28 23.63
N GLU A 214 12.17 -3.16 22.81
CA GLU A 214 13.11 -4.19 23.24
C GLU A 214 14.45 -4.14 22.50
N LYS A 215 14.87 -2.96 22.04
CA LYS A 215 16.06 -2.75 21.20
C LYS A 215 17.31 -3.49 21.71
N LYS A 216 17.56 -3.50 23.03
CA LYS A 216 18.74 -4.16 23.63
C LYS A 216 18.82 -5.66 23.35
N LYS A 217 17.74 -6.31 22.96
CA LYS A 217 17.68 -7.73 22.62
C LYS A 217 17.96 -8.01 21.14
N LEU A 218 18.02 -6.97 20.30
CA LEU A 218 18.26 -7.13 18.87
C LEU A 218 19.74 -7.38 18.58
N GLN A 219 20.00 -8.37 17.71
CA GLN A 219 21.32 -8.59 17.12
C GLN A 219 21.40 -7.91 15.74
N ALA A 220 20.35 -8.02 14.96
CA ALA A 220 20.25 -7.46 13.62
C ALA A 220 20.16 -5.92 13.61
N GLU A 221 20.73 -5.30 12.59
CA GLU A 221 20.34 -3.94 12.17
C GLU A 221 19.00 -4.05 11.40
N VAL A 222 17.98 -3.34 11.84
CA VAL A 222 16.67 -3.36 11.17
C VAL A 222 16.47 -2.05 10.40
N MET A 223 16.26 -2.18 9.11
CA MET A 223 15.98 -1.07 8.18
C MET A 223 14.52 -1.16 7.74
N ALA A 224 13.67 -0.33 8.34
CA ALA A 224 12.29 -0.15 7.91
C ALA A 224 12.26 0.80 6.70
N VAL A 225 11.65 0.36 5.60
CA VAL A 225 11.68 1.07 4.32
C VAL A 225 10.26 1.29 3.82
N SER A 226 9.94 2.54 3.53
CA SER A 226 8.78 2.96 2.76
C SER A 226 9.26 3.36 1.38
N ASN A 227 9.07 2.50 0.37
CA ASN A 227 9.56 2.75 -0.99
C ASN A 227 8.52 3.42 -1.86
N ILE A 228 8.97 3.86 -3.04
CA ILE A 228 8.19 4.63 -4.01
C ILE A 228 8.02 3.86 -5.31
N MET A 229 7.06 4.29 -6.13
CA MET A 229 6.91 3.86 -7.55
C MET A 229 6.88 2.34 -7.75
N GLU A 230 6.24 1.61 -6.85
CA GLU A 230 5.98 0.18 -7.04
C GLU A 230 5.03 -0.04 -8.21
N GLU A 231 3.89 0.65 -8.21
CA GLU A 231 2.76 0.57 -9.14
C GLU A 231 3.13 0.86 -10.61
N VAL A 232 4.28 1.46 -10.83
CA VAL A 232 4.79 1.82 -12.16
C VAL A 232 6.08 1.09 -12.53
N GLY A 233 6.38 -0.01 -11.83
CA GLY A 233 7.48 -0.93 -12.21
C GLY A 233 8.49 -1.25 -11.13
N LEU A 234 8.12 -1.25 -9.84
CA LEU A 234 8.95 -1.69 -8.70
C LEU A 234 10.25 -0.87 -8.55
N LEU A 235 10.19 0.43 -8.93
CA LEU A 235 11.41 1.22 -9.18
C LEU A 235 12.15 1.58 -7.89
N GLY A 236 11.42 2.00 -6.85
CA GLY A 236 12.00 2.43 -5.59
C GLY A 236 12.64 1.30 -4.82
N ALA A 237 11.98 0.14 -4.75
CA ALA A 237 12.50 -1.04 -4.08
C ALA A 237 13.82 -1.52 -4.68
N ARG A 238 13.94 -1.53 -6.01
CA ARG A 238 15.18 -1.88 -6.70
C ARG A 238 16.32 -0.93 -6.35
N GLN A 239 16.06 0.38 -6.30
CA GLN A 239 17.07 1.40 -5.96
C GLN A 239 17.53 1.26 -4.50
N ILE A 240 16.58 1.18 -3.58
CA ILE A 240 16.90 1.22 -2.16
C ILE A 240 17.55 -0.07 -1.68
N ALA A 241 17.12 -1.24 -2.18
CA ALA A 241 17.77 -2.53 -1.88
C ALA A 241 19.23 -2.56 -2.36
N TYR A 242 19.51 -1.98 -3.54
CA TYR A 242 20.88 -1.87 -4.05
C TYR A 242 21.75 -1.01 -3.13
N THR A 243 21.22 0.10 -2.62
CA THR A 243 21.93 1.05 -1.77
C THR A 243 22.13 0.50 -0.35
N LEU A 244 21.09 -0.06 0.24
CA LEU A 244 21.10 -0.55 1.62
C LEU A 244 21.88 -1.84 1.80
N LYS A 245 21.97 -2.70 0.78
CA LYS A 245 22.69 -3.99 0.83
C LYS A 245 22.24 -4.85 2.01
N PRO A 246 20.95 -5.19 2.14
CA PRO A 246 20.50 -6.06 3.23
C PRO A 246 21.00 -7.50 3.03
N ASP A 247 21.17 -8.22 4.14
CA ASP A 247 21.49 -9.64 4.16
C ASP A 247 20.25 -10.52 4.01
N VAL A 248 19.08 -9.97 4.40
CA VAL A 248 17.77 -10.61 4.29
C VAL A 248 16.69 -9.53 4.22
N ALA A 249 15.58 -9.81 3.51
CA ALA A 249 14.46 -8.90 3.39
C ALA A 249 13.11 -9.57 3.67
N LEU A 250 12.22 -8.86 4.34
CA LEU A 250 10.79 -9.16 4.41
C LEU A 250 10.03 -8.05 3.71
N VAL A 251 9.21 -8.43 2.75
CA VAL A 251 8.36 -7.49 2.00
C VAL A 251 6.93 -7.68 2.46
N VAL A 252 6.22 -6.58 2.63
CA VAL A 252 4.78 -6.60 2.90
C VAL A 252 4.06 -6.00 1.71
N ASP A 253 3.04 -6.71 1.26
CA ASP A 253 2.14 -6.24 0.23
C ASP A 253 0.70 -6.69 0.52
N VAL A 254 -0.24 -6.36 -0.33
CA VAL A 254 -1.60 -6.92 -0.30
C VAL A 254 -1.68 -8.13 -1.23
N THR A 255 -2.71 -8.96 -1.03
CA THR A 255 -3.06 -10.03 -1.96
C THR A 255 -4.55 -10.12 -2.17
N HIS A 256 -4.97 -10.70 -3.29
CA HIS A 256 -6.39 -10.86 -3.61
C HIS A 256 -7.11 -11.78 -2.63
N ALA A 257 -7.98 -11.23 -1.79
CA ALA A 257 -8.95 -12.07 -1.10
C ALA A 257 -9.92 -12.68 -2.13
N THR A 258 -10.23 -13.96 -1.96
CA THR A 258 -11.07 -14.75 -2.91
C THR A 258 -12.40 -15.18 -2.30
N ASP A 259 -12.79 -14.58 -1.19
CA ASP A 259 -13.96 -14.91 -0.38
C ASP A 259 -15.18 -14.03 -0.69
N TYR A 260 -15.30 -13.55 -1.94
CA TYR A 260 -16.44 -12.80 -2.43
C TYR A 260 -16.98 -13.36 -3.77
N PRO A 261 -18.23 -13.01 -4.16
CA PRO A 261 -18.84 -13.57 -5.37
C PRO A 261 -17.99 -13.32 -6.63
N THR A 262 -18.10 -14.23 -7.60
CA THR A 262 -17.49 -14.18 -8.94
C THR A 262 -15.98 -14.46 -9.02
N VAL A 263 -15.31 -14.74 -7.91
CA VAL A 263 -13.88 -15.13 -7.92
C VAL A 263 -13.76 -16.66 -7.97
N ASN A 264 -12.93 -17.15 -8.88
CA ASN A 264 -12.63 -18.58 -9.01
C ASN A 264 -11.47 -18.98 -8.07
N GLN A 265 -11.80 -19.59 -6.94
CA GLN A 265 -10.83 -20.03 -5.95
C GLN A 265 -9.87 -21.13 -6.46
N GLN A 266 -10.30 -21.96 -7.41
CA GLN A 266 -9.40 -22.97 -8.00
C GLN A 266 -8.27 -22.33 -8.80
N GLN A 267 -8.53 -21.16 -9.38
CA GLN A 267 -7.55 -20.42 -10.16
C GLN A 267 -6.68 -19.50 -9.29
N HIS A 268 -7.27 -18.87 -8.26
CA HIS A 268 -6.63 -17.76 -7.53
C HIS A 268 -6.27 -18.09 -6.07
N GLY A 269 -6.51 -19.35 -5.62
CA GLY A 269 -6.30 -19.74 -4.22
C GLY A 269 -7.51 -19.46 -3.32
N ASP A 270 -7.46 -19.93 -2.08
CA ASP A 270 -8.53 -19.76 -1.07
C ASP A 270 -8.05 -18.82 0.04
N ILE A 271 -8.05 -17.53 -0.22
CA ILE A 271 -7.60 -16.45 0.67
C ILE A 271 -8.79 -15.64 1.16
N LYS A 272 -8.92 -15.48 2.49
CA LYS A 272 -10.10 -14.89 3.14
C LYS A 272 -9.71 -13.78 4.11
N LEU A 273 -10.53 -12.74 4.19
CA LEU A 273 -10.44 -11.74 5.25
C LEU A 273 -10.71 -12.37 6.64
N GLY A 274 -10.00 -11.92 7.65
CA GLY A 274 -10.17 -12.37 9.04
C GLY A 274 -9.59 -13.77 9.33
N LYS A 275 -8.82 -14.34 8.40
CA LYS A 275 -8.17 -15.65 8.57
C LYS A 275 -6.65 -15.58 8.76
N GLY A 276 -6.12 -14.37 8.90
CA GLY A 276 -4.71 -14.09 9.05
C GLY A 276 -4.02 -13.66 7.76
N PRO A 277 -2.78 -13.16 7.85
CA PRO A 277 -1.99 -12.81 6.69
C PRO A 277 -1.67 -14.03 5.84
N SER A 278 -1.36 -13.81 4.57
CA SER A 278 -0.87 -14.85 3.65
C SER A 278 0.65 -14.84 3.59
N LEU A 279 1.23 -16.01 3.40
CA LEU A 279 2.65 -16.22 3.14
C LEU A 279 2.82 -16.93 1.80
N THR A 280 3.62 -16.35 0.91
CA THR A 280 3.84 -16.90 -0.43
C THR A 280 4.97 -17.94 -0.42
N ARG A 281 4.69 -19.12 -0.99
CA ARG A 281 5.68 -20.17 -1.23
C ARG A 281 6.06 -20.23 -2.71
N GLY A 282 7.33 -20.47 -2.98
CA GLY A 282 7.87 -20.55 -4.35
C GLY A 282 8.23 -19.20 -4.96
N GLY A 283 8.53 -19.18 -6.26
CA GLY A 283 9.00 -17.99 -6.96
C GLY A 283 10.28 -17.41 -6.31
N CYS A 284 10.30 -16.11 -6.09
CA CYS A 284 11.41 -15.39 -5.47
C CYS A 284 11.48 -15.55 -3.93
N ASN A 285 10.54 -16.25 -3.31
CA ASN A 285 10.50 -16.41 -1.85
C ASN A 285 11.52 -17.46 -1.38
N HIS A 286 12.48 -17.04 -0.57
CA HIS A 286 13.58 -17.89 -0.11
C HIS A 286 13.08 -18.96 0.88
N PRO A 287 13.27 -20.26 0.61
CA PRO A 287 12.64 -21.33 1.38
C PRO A 287 13.00 -21.32 2.88
N GLU A 288 14.24 -21.00 3.25
CA GLU A 288 14.66 -20.94 4.65
C GLU A 288 14.06 -19.72 5.39
N VAL A 289 13.82 -18.60 4.68
CA VAL A 289 13.13 -17.42 5.25
C VAL A 289 11.65 -17.73 5.47
N VAL A 290 10.99 -18.34 4.48
CA VAL A 290 9.60 -18.79 4.55
C VAL A 290 9.41 -19.78 5.68
N ALA A 291 10.23 -20.84 5.76
CA ALA A 291 10.15 -21.85 6.83
C ALA A 291 10.31 -21.24 8.23
N ARG A 292 11.19 -20.24 8.38
CA ARG A 292 11.34 -19.51 9.64
C ARG A 292 10.08 -18.71 10.00
N LEU A 293 9.49 -18.01 9.04
CA LEU A 293 8.24 -17.28 9.26
C LEU A 293 7.10 -18.21 9.66
N GLU A 294 6.97 -19.38 9.04
CA GLU A 294 5.99 -20.40 9.39
C GLU A 294 6.17 -20.88 10.85
N ALA A 295 7.39 -21.25 11.25
CA ALA A 295 7.68 -21.70 12.60
C ALA A 295 7.42 -20.60 13.65
N LEU A 296 7.74 -19.35 13.33
CA LEU A 296 7.48 -18.20 14.21
C LEU A 296 5.97 -17.92 14.31
N ALA A 297 5.23 -18.01 13.23
CA ALA A 297 3.79 -17.82 13.25
C ALA A 297 3.11 -18.90 14.10
N GLU A 298 3.51 -20.17 13.97
CA GLU A 298 3.01 -21.26 14.83
C GLU A 298 3.29 -21.00 16.30
N SER A 299 4.54 -20.67 16.66
CA SER A 299 4.95 -20.40 18.04
C SER A 299 4.20 -19.22 18.68
N ARG A 300 3.78 -18.26 17.84
CA ARG A 300 3.04 -17.05 18.25
C ARG A 300 1.52 -17.18 18.11
N LYS A 301 1.04 -18.34 17.65
CA LYS A 301 -0.39 -18.58 17.37
C LYS A 301 -0.97 -17.59 16.34
N ILE A 302 -0.15 -17.12 15.43
CA ILE A 302 -0.56 -16.33 14.27
C ILE A 302 -1.03 -17.32 13.19
N LYS A 303 -2.29 -17.21 12.79
CA LYS A 303 -2.81 -18.03 11.70
C LYS A 303 -2.27 -17.49 10.38
N LEU A 304 -1.70 -18.35 9.57
CA LEU A 304 -1.28 -18.03 8.20
C LEU A 304 -2.21 -18.68 7.18
N GLN A 305 -2.39 -17.99 6.08
CA GLN A 305 -2.88 -18.53 4.82
C GLN A 305 -1.69 -18.69 3.88
N PHE A 306 -1.86 -19.45 2.80
CA PHE A 306 -0.74 -19.75 1.91
C PHE A 306 -1.12 -19.53 0.47
N GLU A 307 -0.19 -18.94 -0.27
CA GLU A 307 -0.25 -18.76 -1.71
C GLU A 307 0.93 -19.45 -2.37
N ALA A 308 0.75 -19.87 -3.61
CA ALA A 308 1.81 -20.42 -4.44
C ALA A 308 2.18 -19.43 -5.54
N SER A 309 3.47 -19.13 -5.67
CA SER A 309 4.00 -18.41 -6.82
C SER A 309 4.83 -19.33 -7.69
N SER A 310 4.44 -19.43 -8.95
CA SER A 310 5.23 -20.17 -9.97
C SER A 310 6.21 -19.27 -10.71
N ASN A 311 6.04 -17.97 -10.61
CA ASN A 311 6.77 -16.94 -11.36
C ASN A 311 7.06 -15.73 -10.47
N ASN A 312 6.66 -14.54 -10.94
CA ASN A 312 6.71 -13.30 -10.20
C ASN A 312 5.56 -13.23 -9.19
N THR A 313 5.77 -12.49 -8.11
CA THR A 313 4.74 -12.18 -7.13
C THR A 313 3.93 -10.95 -7.52
N GLY A 314 4.47 -10.10 -8.43
CA GLY A 314 3.91 -8.81 -8.79
C GLY A 314 4.13 -7.74 -7.72
N THR A 315 5.12 -7.93 -6.82
CA THR A 315 5.43 -7.05 -5.70
C THR A 315 6.91 -6.67 -5.68
N ASP A 316 7.28 -5.77 -4.80
CA ASP A 316 8.68 -5.36 -4.58
C ASP A 316 9.64 -6.53 -4.27
N THR A 317 9.12 -7.67 -3.80
CA THR A 317 9.93 -8.89 -3.59
C THR A 317 10.64 -9.30 -4.87
N ASP A 318 10.01 -9.16 -6.03
CA ASP A 318 10.54 -9.59 -7.32
C ASP A 318 11.83 -8.85 -7.74
N VAL A 319 12.03 -7.64 -7.28
CA VAL A 319 13.22 -6.85 -7.59
C VAL A 319 14.23 -6.82 -6.45
N ILE A 320 13.76 -6.96 -5.19
CA ILE A 320 14.64 -7.03 -4.03
C ILE A 320 15.48 -8.31 -4.09
N PHE A 321 14.83 -9.49 -4.28
CA PHE A 321 15.56 -10.76 -4.34
C PHE A 321 16.59 -10.80 -5.46
N TRP A 322 16.33 -10.14 -6.57
CA TRP A 322 17.20 -10.10 -7.74
C TRP A 322 18.40 -9.14 -7.57
N THR A 323 18.32 -8.23 -6.60
CA THR A 323 19.31 -7.15 -6.46
C THR A 323 20.67 -7.70 -6.05
N ARG A 324 21.74 -7.20 -6.70
CA ARG A 324 23.15 -7.61 -6.50
C ARG A 324 23.39 -9.10 -6.81
N GLY A 325 23.80 -9.87 -5.83
CA GLY A 325 24.04 -11.31 -5.92
C GLY A 325 22.89 -12.17 -5.42
N GLY A 326 21.74 -11.57 -5.19
CA GLY A 326 20.56 -12.17 -4.60
C GLY A 326 20.42 -11.82 -3.10
N ILE A 327 19.24 -11.36 -2.70
CA ILE A 327 18.89 -11.07 -1.31
C ILE A 327 17.83 -12.10 -0.90
N PRO A 328 18.11 -12.99 0.08
CA PRO A 328 17.09 -13.88 0.63
C PRO A 328 15.87 -13.10 1.09
N SER A 329 14.72 -13.30 0.42
CA SER A 329 13.52 -12.48 0.63
C SER A 329 12.29 -13.33 0.85
N ALA A 330 11.28 -12.82 1.55
CA ALA A 330 9.96 -13.42 1.64
C ALA A 330 8.88 -12.36 1.64
N LEU A 331 7.74 -12.68 1.01
CA LEU A 331 6.53 -11.86 0.93
C LEU A 331 5.53 -12.30 1.99
N ILE A 332 5.06 -11.34 2.79
CA ILE A 332 3.93 -11.46 3.71
C ILE A 332 2.83 -10.57 3.16
N SER A 333 1.66 -11.14 2.85
CA SER A 333 0.58 -10.40 2.22
C SER A 333 -0.63 -10.23 3.12
N LEU A 334 -1.25 -9.04 3.06
CA LEU A 334 -2.54 -8.79 3.69
C LEU A 334 -3.67 -9.09 2.70
N PRO A 335 -4.62 -9.98 3.02
CA PRO A 335 -5.80 -10.17 2.17
C PRO A 335 -6.57 -8.86 1.98
N ASN A 336 -6.83 -8.51 0.72
CA ASN A 336 -7.50 -7.29 0.29
C ASN A 336 -8.59 -7.64 -0.72
N ARG A 337 -9.85 -7.25 -0.46
CA ARG A 337 -10.92 -7.33 -1.46
C ARG A 337 -10.94 -6.07 -2.29
N TYR A 338 -11.28 -6.22 -3.58
CA TYR A 338 -11.48 -5.10 -4.51
C TYR A 338 -10.22 -4.24 -4.71
N MET A 339 -9.04 -4.87 -4.64
CA MET A 339 -7.75 -4.24 -4.92
C MET A 339 -7.80 -3.36 -6.17
N HIS A 340 -7.04 -2.27 -6.19
CA HIS A 340 -7.02 -1.29 -7.26
C HIS A 340 -8.37 -0.60 -7.51
N SER A 341 -9.17 -0.45 -6.44
CA SER A 341 -10.46 0.26 -6.48
C SER A 341 -10.54 1.34 -5.39
N PRO A 342 -11.53 2.26 -5.46
CA PRO A 342 -11.72 3.24 -4.39
C PRO A 342 -12.26 2.64 -3.08
N VAL A 343 -12.64 1.36 -3.09
CA VAL A 343 -13.34 0.68 -1.99
C VAL A 343 -12.66 -0.62 -1.59
N GLU A 344 -11.36 -0.62 -1.49
CA GLU A 344 -10.58 -1.74 -0.97
C GLU A 344 -11.00 -2.08 0.46
N ILE A 345 -11.11 -3.37 0.78
CA ILE A 345 -11.52 -3.83 2.12
C ILE A 345 -10.47 -4.78 2.70
N VAL A 346 -10.05 -4.48 3.92
CA VAL A 346 -9.10 -5.31 4.68
C VAL A 346 -9.62 -5.61 6.09
N SER A 347 -9.08 -6.67 6.72
CA SER A 347 -9.25 -6.96 8.13
C SER A 347 -8.14 -6.30 8.94
N LEU A 348 -8.49 -5.39 9.85
CA LEU A 348 -7.56 -4.77 10.76
C LEU A 348 -6.95 -5.77 11.77
N LYS A 349 -7.67 -6.86 12.03
CA LYS A 349 -7.15 -7.95 12.86
C LYS A 349 -6.03 -8.71 12.14
N ASP A 350 -6.18 -8.99 10.85
CA ASP A 350 -5.13 -9.63 10.06
C ASP A 350 -3.93 -8.68 9.93
N LEU A 351 -4.19 -7.39 9.67
CA LEU A 351 -3.14 -6.37 9.61
C LEU A 351 -2.30 -6.30 10.90
N ALA A 352 -2.95 -6.36 12.07
CA ALA A 352 -2.25 -6.31 13.35
C ALA A 352 -1.27 -7.48 13.58
N GLN A 353 -1.41 -8.59 12.86
CA GLN A 353 -0.55 -9.77 13.00
C GLN A 353 0.76 -9.63 12.20
N ILE A 354 0.76 -8.85 11.12
CA ILE A 354 1.94 -8.69 10.26
C ILE A 354 3.12 -8.05 11.00
N PRO A 355 2.98 -6.89 11.69
CA PRO A 355 4.06 -6.31 12.47
C PRO A 355 4.59 -7.25 13.56
N GLN A 356 3.71 -8.04 14.19
CA GLN A 356 4.09 -9.03 15.21
C GLN A 356 4.99 -10.13 14.63
N LEU A 357 4.64 -10.63 13.43
CA LEU A 357 5.42 -11.65 12.74
C LEU A 357 6.77 -11.11 12.29
N MET A 358 6.81 -9.90 11.71
CA MET A 358 8.05 -9.24 11.30
C MET A 358 8.97 -8.98 12.50
N ALA A 359 8.42 -8.48 13.61
CA ALA A 359 9.18 -8.24 14.83
C ALA A 359 9.69 -9.56 15.44
N ALA A 360 8.91 -10.63 15.39
CA ALA A 360 9.36 -11.95 15.84
C ALA A 360 10.53 -12.47 14.98
N PHE A 361 10.46 -12.28 13.65
CA PHE A 361 11.55 -12.64 12.74
C PHE A 361 12.83 -11.86 13.09
N ALA A 362 12.74 -10.54 13.21
CA ALA A 362 13.89 -9.70 13.55
C ALA A 362 14.56 -10.12 14.87
N ARG A 363 13.76 -10.44 15.90
CA ARG A 363 14.27 -10.92 17.21
C ARG A 363 14.87 -12.32 17.15
N SER A 364 14.49 -13.15 16.17
CA SER A 364 15.02 -14.50 16.02
C SER A 364 16.40 -14.54 15.37
N LEU A 365 16.83 -13.45 14.73
CA LEU A 365 18.09 -13.38 14.02
C LEU A 365 19.27 -13.38 14.99
N LYS A 366 20.30 -14.18 14.68
CA LYS A 366 21.56 -14.26 15.41
C LYS A 366 22.64 -13.49 14.69
N LYS A 367 23.60 -12.97 15.44
CA LYS A 367 24.74 -12.21 14.88
C LYS A 367 25.48 -13.03 13.82
N GLY A 368 25.63 -12.44 12.62
CA GLY A 368 26.33 -13.06 11.49
C GLY A 368 25.56 -14.20 10.82
N GLU A 369 24.26 -14.33 11.09
CA GLU A 369 23.44 -15.37 10.46
C GLU A 369 23.25 -15.11 8.97
N GLU A 370 23.37 -16.18 8.18
CA GLU A 370 23.15 -16.17 6.73
C GLU A 370 22.03 -17.13 6.35
N PHE A 371 21.23 -16.74 5.36
CA PHE A 371 20.20 -17.60 4.78
C PHE A 371 20.74 -18.22 3.49
N LYS A 372 20.93 -19.54 3.49
CA LYS A 372 21.43 -20.31 2.34
C LYS A 372 20.60 -21.57 2.18
N VAL A 373 20.21 -21.85 0.96
CA VAL A 373 19.60 -23.15 0.61
C VAL A 373 20.64 -24.25 0.84
N LYS A 374 20.27 -25.29 1.55
CA LYS A 374 21.12 -26.46 1.73
C LYS A 374 21.01 -27.30 0.48
N ILE A 375 22.15 -27.53 -0.17
CA ILE A 375 22.30 -28.35 -1.36
C ILE A 375 22.88 -29.71 -0.97
#